data_4b7f9060a0241635a44f841565aa43fa
#
_entry.id   4b7f9060a0241635a44f841565aa43fa
#
_cell.length_a   1.000
_cell.length_b   1.000
_cell.length_c   1.000
_cell.angle_alpha   90.00
_cell.angle_beta   90.00
_cell.angle_gamma   90.00
#
_symmetry.space_group_name_H-M   'P 1'
#
loop_
_entity.id
_entity.type
_entity.pdbx_description
1 polymer ?
#
loop_
_entity_poly.entity_id
_entity_poly.type
_entity_poly.pdbx_seq_one_letter_code
_entity_poly.pdbx_strand_id
1 'polypeptide(L)'
;MNIEKQLETAVKTNHLVLVVFYADWSPHYEWIGSVLRTYEKRTVELIRVNAEENRTIADAHNVETVPAFLLLHKGHELWRQVGELTVGELKEVLDDFQ
;
A
#
# COMPACT_ATOMS: atom_id res chain seq x y z
N MET A 1 -6.71 5.84 15.13
CA MET A 1 -7.64 5.26 14.13
C MET A 1 -7.13 3.87 13.76
N ASN A 2 -8.03 2.91 13.70
CA ASN A 2 -7.59 1.56 13.34
C ASN A 2 -7.47 1.41 11.81
N ILE A 3 -6.75 0.38 11.39
CA ILE A 3 -6.46 0.13 9.98
C ILE A 3 -7.71 -0.14 9.17
N GLU A 4 -8.64 -0.90 9.73
CA GLU A 4 -9.90 -1.22 9.06
C GLU A 4 -10.67 0.05 8.69
N LYS A 5 -10.72 1.00 9.61
CA LYS A 5 -11.36 2.28 9.39
C LYS A 5 -10.65 3.12 8.34
N GLN A 6 -9.32 3.09 8.35
CA GLN A 6 -8.53 3.79 7.34
C GLN A 6 -8.81 3.26 5.94
N LEU A 7 -8.90 1.94 5.80
CA LEU A 7 -9.20 1.31 4.51
C LEU A 7 -10.62 1.64 4.05
N GLU A 8 -11.60 1.62 4.96
CA GLU A 8 -12.98 1.99 4.64
C GLU A 8 -13.08 3.43 4.16
N THR A 9 -12.36 4.34 4.80
CA THR A 9 -12.36 5.74 4.42
C THR A 9 -11.69 5.93 3.07
N ALA A 10 -10.58 5.24 2.84
CA ALA A 10 -9.83 5.35 1.60
C ALA A 10 -10.64 4.89 0.38
N VAL A 11 -11.48 3.87 0.54
CA VAL A 11 -12.34 3.37 -0.53
C VAL A 11 -13.29 4.45 -1.06
N LYS A 12 -13.66 5.40 -0.21
CA LYS A 12 -14.60 6.47 -0.56
C LYS A 12 -13.93 7.64 -1.29
N THR A 13 -12.61 7.68 -1.31
CA THR A 13 -11.89 8.76 -1.98
C THR A 13 -11.60 8.39 -3.44
N ASN A 14 -11.19 9.38 -4.23
CA ASN A 14 -10.76 9.15 -5.62
C ASN A 14 -9.23 9.04 -5.70
N HIS A 15 -8.55 8.96 -4.58
CA HIS A 15 -7.10 8.82 -4.54
C HIS A 15 -6.68 7.39 -4.87
N LEU A 16 -5.48 7.25 -5.39
CA LEU A 16 -4.80 5.97 -5.37
C LEU A 16 -4.39 5.70 -3.91
N VAL A 17 -4.46 4.46 -3.51
CA VAL A 17 -4.07 4.06 -2.15
C VAL A 17 -3.02 2.96 -2.27
N LEU A 18 -1.84 3.22 -1.71
CA LEU A 18 -0.79 2.20 -1.63
C LEU A 18 -0.84 1.59 -0.24
N VAL A 19 -1.12 0.30 -0.18
CA VAL A 19 -1.14 -0.44 1.08
C VAL A 19 0.14 -1.25 1.19
N VAL A 20 0.87 -1.05 2.28
CA VAL A 20 2.12 -1.76 2.55
C VAL A 20 1.90 -2.70 3.71
N PHE A 21 1.98 -4.00 3.44
CA PHE A 21 1.91 -5.04 4.48
C PHE A 21 3.32 -5.37 4.93
N TYR A 22 3.56 -5.28 6.23
CA TYR A 22 4.87 -5.54 6.81
C TYR A 22 4.72 -6.35 8.11
N ALA A 23 5.85 -6.79 8.67
CA ALA A 23 5.92 -7.37 10.00
C ALA A 23 7.06 -6.70 10.75
N ASP A 24 7.11 -6.84 12.07
CA ASP A 24 8.15 -6.20 12.87
C ASP A 24 9.56 -6.61 12.44
N TRP A 25 9.72 -7.85 11.99
CA TRP A 25 11.01 -8.41 11.57
C TRP A 25 11.33 -8.12 10.10
N SER A 26 10.40 -7.60 9.32
CA SER A 26 10.60 -7.31 7.90
C SER A 26 11.07 -5.87 7.69
N PRO A 27 11.63 -5.54 6.50
CA PRO A 27 11.87 -4.13 6.16
C PRO A 27 10.55 -3.36 6.15
N HIS A 28 10.57 -2.11 6.60
CA HIS A 28 9.37 -1.29 6.72
C HIS A 28 9.20 -0.31 5.56
N TYR A 29 10.19 -0.21 4.67
CA TYR A 29 10.11 0.64 3.47
C TYR A 29 9.73 2.08 3.79
N GLU A 30 10.44 2.66 4.75
CA GLU A 30 10.15 4.01 5.24
C GLU A 30 10.28 5.08 4.16
N TRP A 31 11.13 4.83 3.16
CA TRP A 31 11.35 5.77 2.06
C TRP A 31 10.11 5.97 1.18
N ILE A 32 9.14 5.06 1.23
CA ILE A 32 7.93 5.15 0.39
C ILE A 32 7.17 6.44 0.68
N GLY A 33 7.06 6.82 1.96
CA GLY A 33 6.36 8.04 2.32
C GLY A 33 6.92 9.26 1.61
N SER A 34 8.24 9.38 1.53
CA SER A 34 8.88 10.50 0.82
C SER A 34 8.59 10.49 -0.67
N VAL A 35 8.65 9.31 -1.28
CA VAL A 35 8.36 9.20 -2.72
C VAL A 35 6.93 9.63 -3.02
N LEU A 36 5.98 9.19 -2.21
CA LEU A 36 4.58 9.55 -2.43
C LEU A 36 4.31 11.04 -2.20
N ARG A 37 4.97 11.64 -1.22
CA ARG A 37 4.82 13.07 -0.94
C ARG A 37 5.35 13.95 -2.08
N THR A 38 6.34 13.47 -2.81
CA THR A 38 6.92 14.23 -3.92
C THR A 38 6.31 13.87 -5.27
N TYR A 39 5.39 12.91 -5.30
CA TYR A 39 4.71 12.54 -6.54
C TYR A 39 3.64 13.57 -6.86
N GLU A 40 3.86 14.35 -7.92
CA GLU A 40 3.03 15.51 -8.22
C GLU A 40 1.84 15.23 -9.14
N LYS A 41 1.88 14.11 -9.86
CA LYS A 41 0.86 13.84 -10.88
C LYS A 41 -0.49 13.44 -10.32
N ARG A 42 -0.50 12.85 -9.12
CA ARG A 42 -1.73 12.37 -8.50
C ARG A 42 -1.49 12.13 -7.01
N THR A 43 -2.51 12.37 -6.21
CA THR A 43 -2.44 12.07 -4.77
C THR A 43 -2.45 10.55 -4.58
N VAL A 44 -1.49 10.06 -3.81
CA VAL A 44 -1.43 8.64 -3.42
C VAL A 44 -1.38 8.58 -1.90
N GLU A 45 -2.39 7.98 -1.32
CA GLU A 45 -2.45 7.79 0.13
C GLU A 45 -1.69 6.54 0.52
N LEU A 46 -0.92 6.62 1.61
CA LEU A 46 -0.16 5.48 2.12
C LEU A 46 -0.84 4.92 3.36
N ILE A 47 -1.12 3.63 3.34
CA ILE A 47 -1.63 2.92 4.51
C ILE A 47 -0.69 1.76 4.81
N ARG A 48 -0.14 1.75 6.02
CA ARG A 48 0.77 0.69 6.47
C ARG A 48 0.01 -0.28 7.36
N VAL A 49 0.14 -1.56 7.08
CA VAL A 49 -0.56 -2.61 7.82
C VAL A 49 0.45 -3.62 8.35
N ASN A 50 0.53 -3.75 9.67
CA ASN A 50 1.29 -4.84 10.27
C ASN A 50 0.47 -6.12 10.09
N ALA A 51 0.93 -7.01 9.22
CA ALA A 51 0.18 -8.19 8.82
C ALA A 51 -0.06 -9.16 9.98
N GLU A 52 0.87 -9.22 10.92
CA GLU A 52 0.74 -10.13 12.07
C GLU A 52 -0.29 -9.62 13.09
N GLU A 53 -0.36 -8.30 13.27
CA GLU A 53 -1.33 -7.68 14.17
C GLU A 53 -2.71 -7.53 13.52
N ASN A 54 -2.77 -7.54 12.20
CA ASN A 54 -4.01 -7.33 11.45
C ASN A 54 -4.26 -8.52 10.51
N ARG A 55 -4.26 -9.72 11.07
CA ARG A 55 -4.33 -10.95 10.29
C ARG A 55 -5.59 -11.05 9.43
N THR A 56 -6.72 -10.62 9.97
CA THR A 56 -7.98 -10.64 9.24
C THR A 56 -7.93 -9.79 7.99
N ILE A 57 -7.29 -8.61 8.09
CA ILE A 57 -7.15 -7.69 6.95
C ILE A 57 -6.20 -8.30 5.92
N ALA A 58 -5.07 -8.85 6.37
CA ALA A 58 -4.13 -9.49 5.47
C ALA A 58 -4.79 -10.65 4.72
N ASP A 59 -5.54 -11.48 5.42
CA ASP A 59 -6.24 -12.61 4.81
C ASP A 59 -7.31 -12.14 3.82
N ALA A 60 -8.02 -11.08 4.14
CA ALA A 60 -9.04 -10.52 3.24
C ALA A 60 -8.45 -10.04 1.92
N HIS A 61 -7.18 -9.63 1.92
CA HIS A 61 -6.48 -9.21 0.72
C HIS A 61 -5.57 -10.30 0.14
N ASN A 62 -5.68 -11.51 0.65
CA ASN A 62 -4.88 -12.66 0.22
C ASN A 62 -3.37 -12.42 0.35
N VAL A 63 -2.97 -11.76 1.43
CA VAL A 63 -1.56 -11.50 1.73
C VAL A 63 -1.07 -12.59 2.67
N GLU A 64 -0.19 -13.46 2.17
CA GLU A 64 0.35 -14.60 2.94
C GLU A 64 1.76 -14.34 3.41
N THR A 65 2.54 -13.55 2.66
CA THR A 65 3.93 -13.25 3.01
C THR A 65 4.15 -11.75 2.97
N VAL A 66 5.16 -11.28 3.70
CA VAL A 66 5.52 -9.88 3.76
C VAL A 66 6.99 -9.71 3.36
N PRO A 67 7.37 -8.54 2.82
CA PRO A 67 6.50 -7.41 2.52
C PRO A 67 5.59 -7.67 1.33
N ALA A 68 4.46 -6.98 1.31
CA ALA A 68 3.54 -7.03 0.16
C ALA A 68 2.98 -5.63 -0.07
N PHE A 69 2.81 -5.28 -1.33
CA PHE A 69 2.38 -3.95 -1.75
C PHE A 69 1.17 -4.07 -2.66
N LEU A 70 0.11 -3.33 -2.35
CA LEU A 70 -1.11 -3.30 -3.15
C LEU A 70 -1.42 -1.87 -3.53
N LEU A 71 -1.72 -1.63 -4.80
CA LEU A 71 -2.21 -0.33 -5.23
C LEU A 71 -3.70 -0.46 -5.48
N LEU A 72 -4.48 0.33 -4.76
CA LEU A 72 -5.94 0.27 -4.81
C LEU A 72 -6.52 1.58 -5.33
N HIS A 73 -7.67 1.48 -6.01
CA HIS A 73 -8.48 2.63 -6.37
C HIS A 73 -9.94 2.28 -6.09
N LYS A 74 -10.55 3.02 -5.19
CA LYS A 74 -11.93 2.79 -4.74
C LYS A 74 -12.17 1.33 -4.31
N GLY A 75 -11.16 0.75 -3.67
CA GLY A 75 -11.22 -0.62 -3.18
C GLY A 75 -10.83 -1.68 -4.20
N HIS A 76 -10.62 -1.30 -5.46
CA HIS A 76 -10.21 -2.25 -6.50
C HIS A 76 -8.69 -2.35 -6.56
N GLU A 77 -8.18 -3.57 -6.57
CA GLU A 77 -6.75 -3.81 -6.68
C GLU A 77 -6.31 -3.61 -8.12
N LEU A 78 -5.43 -2.62 -8.34
CA LEU A 78 -4.88 -2.33 -9.66
C LEU A 78 -3.55 -3.04 -9.89
N TRP A 79 -2.78 -3.25 -8.82
CA TRP A 79 -1.45 -3.81 -8.90
C TRP A 79 -1.05 -4.40 -7.57
N ARG A 80 -0.21 -5.41 -7.62
CA ARG A 80 0.30 -6.10 -6.42
C ARG A 80 1.73 -6.55 -6.66
N GLN A 81 2.56 -6.43 -5.63
CA GLN A 81 3.89 -7.04 -5.64
C GLN A 81 4.19 -7.61 -4.26
N VAL A 82 4.69 -8.84 -4.25
CA VAL A 82 5.12 -9.52 -3.03
C VAL A 82 6.63 -9.62 -3.06
N GLY A 83 7.28 -9.26 -1.96
CA GLY A 83 8.73 -9.24 -1.87
C GLY A 83 9.28 -7.82 -2.03
N GLU A 84 10.55 -7.73 -2.39
CA GLU A 84 11.25 -6.44 -2.44
C GLU A 84 10.65 -5.48 -3.47
N LEU A 85 10.64 -4.20 -3.11
CA LEU A 85 10.20 -3.12 -3.99
C LEU A 85 11.29 -2.04 -4.00
N THR A 86 11.69 -1.61 -5.20
CA THR A 86 12.66 -0.53 -5.35
C THR A 86 11.97 0.78 -5.66
N VAL A 87 12.70 1.89 -5.45
CA VAL A 87 12.20 3.24 -5.78
C VAL A 87 11.80 3.33 -7.25
N GLY A 88 12.65 2.79 -8.13
CA GLY A 88 12.38 2.80 -9.57
C GLY A 88 11.10 2.05 -9.93
N GLU A 89 10.92 0.87 -9.34
CA GLU A 89 9.70 0.07 -9.56
C GLU A 89 8.45 0.81 -9.10
N LEU A 90 8.51 1.44 -7.93
CA LEU A 90 7.36 2.19 -7.42
C LEU A 90 7.00 3.35 -8.33
N LYS A 91 8.01 4.09 -8.80
CA LYS A 91 7.77 5.22 -9.73
C LYS A 91 7.14 4.76 -11.03
N GLU A 92 7.60 3.63 -11.56
CA GLU A 92 7.03 3.04 -12.78
C GLU A 92 5.56 2.71 -12.60
N VAL A 93 5.23 2.06 -11.49
CA VAL A 93 3.85 1.67 -11.19
C VAL A 93 2.95 2.90 -11.07
N LEU A 94 3.42 3.92 -10.35
CA LEU A 94 2.63 5.15 -10.19
C LEU A 94 2.39 5.83 -11.53
N ASP A 95 3.38 5.85 -12.41
CA ASP A 95 3.24 6.44 -13.74
C ASP A 95 2.27 5.64 -14.61
N ASP A 96 2.24 4.33 -14.46
CA ASP A 96 1.34 3.47 -15.22
C ASP A 96 -0.14 3.67 -14.84
N PHE A 97 -0.40 4.07 -13.60
CA PHE A 97 -1.76 4.18 -13.07
C PHE A 97 -2.21 5.60 -12.76
N GLN A 98 -1.55 6.57 -13.30
CA GLN A 98 -1.95 7.97 -13.09
C GLN A 98 -3.21 8.34 -13.89
#